data_f40630702c8d9d5e772a4a7ad3c230d5
#
_entry.id   f40630702c8d9d5e772a4a7ad3c230d5
#
_cell.length_a   1.000
_cell.length_b   1.000
_cell.length_c   1.000
_cell.angle_alpha   90.00
_cell.angle_beta   90.00
_cell.angle_gamma   90.00
#
_symmetry.space_group_name_H-M   'P 1'
#
loop_
_entity.id
_entity.type
_entity.pdbx_description
1 polymer ?
#
loop_
_entity_poly.entity_id
_entity_poly.type
_entity_poly.pdbx_seq_one_letter_code
_entity_poly.pdbx_strand_id
1 'polypeptide(L)'
;MNNLLLRSCADIIALIPAAGIGSRMNSDCPKQYLSIAGKTVIEHTLAALLGHPRIQRIVVVLNPADTQFQFLEVASDPRITTVTGGEQRADSVLAGLNYLVHLAENNHCWVLVHDAARPCLHHDDLKRLLQLTEADVRGNMACGGILASPVRDTMKRGRVDQEVIDHTVERQDLWHALTPQLFPLMLLRDCLSKALSQHVNITDEASALEYCGYQPVLVNGRSDNIKVTRPEDLALAEFYLSRKYKEQAS
;
A
#
# COMPACT_ATOMS: atom_id res chain seq x y z
N MET A 1 35.36 -23.06 -12.01
CA MET A 1 34.35 -22.37 -12.82
C MET A 1 33.08 -22.26 -11.99
N ASN A 2 33.01 -21.20 -11.19
CA ASN A 2 31.83 -20.93 -10.34
C ASN A 2 30.81 -20.14 -11.17
N ASN A 3 29.79 -20.84 -11.63
CA ASN A 3 28.62 -20.24 -12.22
C ASN A 3 27.74 -19.73 -11.05
N LEU A 4 28.07 -18.55 -10.54
CA LEU A 4 27.14 -17.77 -9.73
C LEU A 4 26.00 -17.38 -10.68
N LEU A 5 24.95 -18.22 -10.68
CA LEU A 5 23.65 -17.83 -11.18
C LEU A 5 23.26 -16.54 -10.45
N LEU A 6 23.46 -15.41 -11.12
CA LEU A 6 22.83 -14.13 -10.77
C LEU A 6 21.33 -14.41 -10.70
N ARG A 7 20.82 -14.62 -9.48
CA ARG A 7 19.37 -14.68 -9.24
C ARG A 7 18.83 -13.34 -9.70
N SER A 8 18.17 -13.31 -10.83
CA SER A 8 17.42 -12.15 -11.33
C SER A 8 16.42 -11.79 -10.26
N CYS A 9 16.76 -10.81 -9.45
CA CYS A 9 15.82 -10.25 -8.47
C CYS A 9 14.68 -9.61 -9.27
N ALA A 10 13.45 -10.01 -8.99
CA ALA A 10 12.29 -9.45 -9.69
C ALA A 10 12.24 -7.92 -9.47
N ASP A 11 12.00 -7.16 -10.53
CA ASP A 11 11.81 -5.72 -10.45
C ASP A 11 10.58 -5.39 -9.63
N ILE A 12 10.73 -4.55 -8.61
CA ILE A 12 9.64 -4.12 -7.74
C ILE A 12 9.37 -2.65 -7.98
N ILE A 13 8.15 -2.36 -8.38
CA ILE A 13 7.68 -0.99 -8.58
C ILE A 13 6.63 -0.69 -7.52
N ALA A 14 6.78 0.42 -6.80
CA ALA A 14 5.76 0.87 -5.87
C ALA A 14 4.68 1.68 -6.59
N LEU A 15 3.42 1.45 -6.22
CA LEU A 15 2.25 2.18 -6.70
C LEU A 15 1.54 2.83 -5.52
N ILE A 16 1.39 4.15 -5.56
CA ILE A 16 0.84 4.95 -4.48
C ILE A 16 -0.45 5.62 -4.92
N PRO A 17 -1.63 5.05 -4.63
CA PRO A 17 -2.91 5.72 -4.89
C PRO A 17 -3.06 6.92 -3.95
N ALA A 18 -3.02 8.12 -4.51
CA ALA A 18 -3.09 9.42 -3.83
C ALA A 18 -4.20 10.33 -4.38
N ALA A 19 -5.11 9.82 -5.23
CA ALA A 19 -6.18 10.61 -5.84
C ALA A 19 -7.35 10.94 -4.90
N GLY A 20 -7.41 10.33 -3.71
CA GLY A 20 -8.49 10.54 -2.75
C GLY A 20 -8.44 11.91 -2.07
N ILE A 21 -9.59 12.60 -2.00
CA ILE A 21 -9.73 13.92 -1.38
C ILE A 21 -9.85 13.89 0.15
N GLY A 22 -10.00 12.71 0.77
CA GLY A 22 -9.96 12.55 2.23
C GLY A 22 -11.12 13.17 3.00
N SER A 23 -12.35 13.06 2.52
CA SER A 23 -13.57 13.70 3.05
C SER A 23 -13.83 13.57 4.57
N ARG A 24 -13.22 12.56 5.22
CA ARG A 24 -13.35 12.32 6.68
C ARG A 24 -12.48 13.21 7.57
N MET A 25 -11.58 14.01 6.98
CA MET A 25 -10.64 14.86 7.75
C MET A 25 -11.21 16.23 8.11
N ASN A 26 -12.41 16.63 7.60
CA ASN A 26 -12.96 17.99 7.76
C ASN A 26 -11.92 19.09 7.51
N SER A 27 -11.03 18.91 6.56
CA SER A 27 -9.93 19.80 6.21
C SER A 27 -10.06 20.21 4.74
N ASP A 28 -9.77 21.46 4.43
CA ASP A 28 -9.70 21.98 3.06
C ASP A 28 -8.50 21.43 2.28
N CYS A 29 -7.57 20.77 2.98
CA CYS A 29 -6.38 20.14 2.39
C CYS A 29 -6.54 18.63 2.37
N PRO A 30 -6.25 17.93 1.24
CA PRO A 30 -6.22 16.49 1.20
C PRO A 30 -5.24 15.91 2.23
N LYS A 31 -5.66 14.88 2.96
CA LYS A 31 -4.95 14.33 4.13
C LYS A 31 -3.49 13.95 3.88
N GLN A 32 -3.15 13.55 2.65
CA GLN A 32 -1.78 13.20 2.27
C GLN A 32 -0.83 14.41 2.27
N TYR A 33 -1.36 15.64 2.23
CA TYR A 33 -0.59 16.89 2.28
C TYR A 33 -0.55 17.54 3.67
N LEU A 34 -1.21 16.95 4.66
CA LEU A 34 -1.09 17.40 6.05
C LEU A 34 0.33 17.21 6.54
N SER A 35 0.83 18.15 7.34
CA SER A 35 2.22 18.18 7.80
C SER A 35 2.41 17.40 9.09
N ILE A 36 3.48 16.61 9.14
CA ILE A 36 4.01 15.94 10.34
C ILE A 36 5.50 16.25 10.41
N ALA A 37 5.99 16.82 11.50
CA ALA A 37 7.41 17.11 11.72
C ALA A 37 8.09 17.81 10.51
N GLY A 38 7.41 18.78 9.90
CA GLY A 38 7.93 19.62 8.80
C GLY A 38 7.88 18.99 7.40
N LYS A 39 7.33 17.77 7.25
CA LYS A 39 7.08 17.11 5.96
C LYS A 39 5.63 16.69 5.84
N THR A 40 5.14 16.56 4.62
CA THR A 40 3.78 16.04 4.41
C THR A 40 3.69 14.53 4.67
N VAL A 41 2.49 14.04 4.97
CA VAL A 41 2.23 12.60 5.17
C VAL A 41 2.73 11.78 3.98
N ILE A 42 2.49 12.25 2.74
CA ILE A 42 2.95 11.54 1.54
C ILE A 42 4.47 11.54 1.40
N GLU A 43 5.16 12.61 1.79
CA GLU A 43 6.63 12.65 1.77
C GLU A 43 7.24 11.62 2.72
N HIS A 44 6.68 11.45 3.94
CA HIS A 44 7.09 10.39 4.85
C HIS A 44 6.84 9.00 4.26
N THR A 45 5.69 8.80 3.63
CA THR A 45 5.33 7.54 2.97
C THR A 45 6.31 7.20 1.83
N LEU A 46 6.59 8.17 0.97
CA LEU A 46 7.52 8.00 -0.16
C LEU A 46 8.95 7.78 0.33
N ALA A 47 9.40 8.51 1.36
CA ALA A 47 10.72 8.34 1.93
C ALA A 47 10.95 6.93 2.50
N ALA A 48 9.93 6.31 3.11
CA ALA A 48 10.02 4.94 3.61
C ALA A 48 10.24 3.92 2.49
N LEU A 49 9.67 4.15 1.31
CA LEU A 49 9.83 3.29 0.13
C LEU A 49 11.14 3.57 -0.62
N LEU A 50 11.47 4.84 -0.85
CA LEU A 50 12.71 5.28 -1.52
C LEU A 50 13.97 4.85 -0.77
N GLY A 51 13.87 4.66 0.55
CA GLY A 51 14.96 4.15 1.39
C GLY A 51 15.27 2.65 1.18
N HIS A 52 14.45 1.89 0.44
CA HIS A 52 14.69 0.46 0.23
C HIS A 52 15.34 0.21 -1.15
N PRO A 53 16.53 -0.46 -1.22
CA PRO A 53 17.31 -0.56 -2.46
C PRO A 53 16.62 -1.35 -3.58
N ARG A 54 15.66 -2.22 -3.25
CA ARG A 54 14.91 -3.00 -4.24
C ARG A 54 13.74 -2.23 -4.87
N ILE A 55 13.38 -1.05 -4.35
CA ILE A 55 12.35 -0.19 -4.92
C ILE A 55 13.03 0.89 -5.76
N GLN A 56 13.07 0.65 -7.06
CA GLN A 56 13.78 1.52 -8.00
C GLN A 56 12.87 2.53 -8.69
N ARG A 57 11.57 2.34 -8.62
CA ARG A 57 10.56 3.22 -9.23
C ARG A 57 9.32 3.30 -8.37
N ILE A 58 8.74 4.50 -8.32
CA ILE A 58 7.46 4.75 -7.65
C ILE A 58 6.53 5.47 -8.63
N VAL A 59 5.33 4.96 -8.78
CA VAL A 59 4.25 5.62 -9.51
C VAL A 59 3.25 6.17 -8.50
N VAL A 60 3.08 7.48 -8.49
CA VAL A 60 2.10 8.18 -7.65
C VAL A 60 0.88 8.51 -8.51
N VAL A 61 -0.29 7.99 -8.11
CA VAL A 61 -1.53 8.20 -8.84
C VAL A 61 -2.30 9.35 -8.19
N LEU A 62 -2.37 10.48 -8.88
CA LEU A 62 -2.90 11.74 -8.37
C LEU A 62 -4.32 12.02 -8.87
N ASN A 63 -5.06 12.84 -8.13
CA ASN A 63 -6.31 13.40 -8.61
C ASN A 63 -6.07 14.30 -9.84
N PRO A 64 -6.93 14.31 -10.86
CA PRO A 64 -6.79 15.23 -12.00
C PRO A 64 -6.68 16.70 -11.62
N ALA A 65 -7.30 17.10 -10.50
CA ALA A 65 -7.25 18.47 -9.98
C ALA A 65 -6.10 18.70 -8.97
N ASP A 66 -5.19 17.75 -8.80
CA ASP A 66 -4.07 17.91 -7.86
C ASP A 66 -3.07 18.93 -8.39
N THR A 67 -2.86 19.98 -7.59
CA THR A 67 -1.88 21.04 -7.88
C THR A 67 -0.76 21.10 -6.85
N GLN A 68 -0.80 20.25 -5.81
CA GLN A 68 0.11 20.35 -4.67
C GLN A 68 1.33 19.47 -4.82
N PHE A 69 1.19 18.26 -5.35
CA PHE A 69 2.29 17.28 -5.42
C PHE A 69 3.52 17.82 -6.12
N GLN A 70 3.35 18.57 -7.21
CA GLN A 70 4.45 19.11 -8.01
C GLN A 70 5.37 20.08 -7.25
N PHE A 71 4.91 20.66 -6.13
CA PHE A 71 5.70 21.58 -5.29
C PHE A 71 6.42 20.88 -4.13
N LEU A 72 6.21 19.59 -3.93
CA LEU A 72 6.95 18.84 -2.91
C LEU A 72 8.37 18.56 -3.39
N GLU A 73 9.34 18.61 -2.48
CA GLU A 73 10.74 18.31 -2.79
C GLU A 73 10.87 16.90 -3.41
N VAL A 74 10.13 15.94 -2.90
CA VAL A 74 10.14 14.54 -3.34
C VAL A 74 9.67 14.38 -4.80
N ALA A 75 8.87 15.30 -5.34
CA ALA A 75 8.39 15.23 -6.72
C ALA A 75 9.51 15.35 -7.76
N SER A 76 10.67 15.89 -7.38
CA SER A 76 11.86 16.00 -8.24
C SER A 76 12.75 14.75 -8.26
N ASP A 77 12.45 13.72 -7.44
CA ASP A 77 13.22 12.46 -7.45
C ASP A 77 12.99 11.71 -8.78
N PRO A 78 14.05 11.40 -9.56
CA PRO A 78 13.93 10.77 -10.88
C PRO A 78 13.29 9.38 -10.86
N ARG A 79 13.17 8.76 -9.69
CA ARG A 79 12.48 7.48 -9.50
C ARG A 79 10.97 7.63 -9.40
N ILE A 80 10.45 8.85 -9.26
CA ILE A 80 9.02 9.13 -9.11
C ILE A 80 8.42 9.55 -10.44
N THR A 81 7.29 8.94 -10.78
CA THR A 81 6.45 9.31 -11.92
C THR A 81 5.02 9.49 -11.44
N THR A 82 4.30 10.47 -11.99
CA THR A 82 2.89 10.72 -11.66
C THR A 82 1.97 10.24 -12.77
N VAL A 83 0.81 9.74 -12.39
CA VAL A 83 -0.26 9.28 -13.31
C VAL A 83 -1.59 9.83 -12.79
N THR A 84 -2.50 10.15 -13.69
CA THR A 84 -3.85 10.59 -13.32
C THR A 84 -4.70 9.41 -12.86
N GLY A 85 -5.36 9.55 -11.71
CA GLY A 85 -6.26 8.55 -11.12
C GLY A 85 -7.69 8.65 -11.61
N GLY A 86 -8.51 7.71 -11.15
CA GLY A 86 -9.95 7.65 -11.39
C GLY A 86 -10.78 8.16 -10.19
N GLU A 87 -12.08 7.92 -10.26
CA GLU A 87 -13.04 8.39 -9.26
C GLU A 87 -12.88 7.70 -7.90
N GLN A 88 -12.66 6.38 -7.93
CA GLN A 88 -12.47 5.57 -6.74
C GLN A 88 -11.02 5.14 -6.57
N ARG A 89 -10.67 4.64 -5.37
CA ARG A 89 -9.33 4.11 -5.09
C ARG A 89 -8.95 2.98 -6.05
N ALA A 90 -9.87 2.05 -6.28
CA ALA A 90 -9.66 0.90 -7.16
C ALA A 90 -9.41 1.33 -8.63
N ASP A 91 -10.15 2.34 -9.13
CA ASP A 91 -9.93 2.91 -10.47
C ASP A 91 -8.56 3.57 -10.58
N SER A 92 -8.14 4.28 -9.54
CA SER A 92 -6.82 4.90 -9.48
C SER A 92 -5.70 3.85 -9.48
N VAL A 93 -5.86 2.75 -8.74
CA VAL A 93 -4.92 1.64 -8.75
C VAL A 93 -4.86 1.02 -10.15
N LEU A 94 -6.02 0.75 -10.78
CA LEU A 94 -6.06 0.18 -12.14
C LEU A 94 -5.40 1.11 -13.18
N ALA A 95 -5.61 2.43 -13.08
CA ALA A 95 -4.95 3.39 -13.96
C ALA A 95 -3.42 3.31 -13.85
N GLY A 96 -2.90 3.26 -12.62
CA GLY A 96 -1.48 3.09 -12.36
C GLY A 96 -0.93 1.74 -12.86
N LEU A 97 -1.68 0.64 -12.66
CA LEU A 97 -1.29 -0.69 -13.17
C LEU A 97 -1.24 -0.72 -14.70
N ASN A 98 -2.22 -0.13 -15.38
CA ASN A 98 -2.22 -0.04 -16.84
C ASN A 98 -1.02 0.77 -17.35
N TYR A 99 -0.67 1.89 -16.69
CA TYR A 99 0.53 2.64 -17.01
C TYR A 99 1.81 1.78 -16.86
N LEU A 100 1.91 1.01 -15.76
CA LEU A 100 3.06 0.14 -15.52
C LEU A 100 3.20 -0.98 -16.53
N VAL A 101 2.10 -1.56 -17.01
CA VAL A 101 2.11 -2.61 -18.04
C VAL A 101 2.72 -2.08 -19.36
N HIS A 102 2.46 -0.81 -19.71
CA HIS A 102 3.07 -0.21 -20.91
C HIS A 102 4.57 0.05 -20.74
N LEU A 103 5.07 0.17 -19.51
CA LEU A 103 6.49 0.40 -19.24
C LEU A 103 7.26 -0.89 -18.94
N ALA A 104 6.57 -1.97 -18.58
CA ALA A 104 7.22 -3.23 -18.20
C ALA A 104 7.83 -3.90 -19.43
N GLU A 105 9.15 -3.99 -19.48
CA GLU A 105 9.90 -4.67 -20.54
C GLU A 105 9.81 -6.20 -20.43
N ASN A 106 9.38 -6.72 -19.24
CA ASN A 106 9.24 -8.16 -19.00
C ASN A 106 8.05 -8.49 -18.09
N ASN A 107 7.53 -9.72 -18.22
CA ASN A 107 6.37 -10.21 -17.47
C ASN A 107 6.69 -10.60 -16.00
N HIS A 108 7.89 -10.32 -15.49
CA HIS A 108 8.34 -10.72 -14.15
C HIS A 108 8.32 -9.57 -13.13
N CYS A 109 7.70 -8.46 -13.48
CA CYS A 109 7.58 -7.29 -12.62
C CYS A 109 6.57 -7.53 -11.48
N TRP A 110 6.93 -7.12 -10.27
CA TRP A 110 6.05 -7.09 -9.11
C TRP A 110 5.64 -5.67 -8.78
N VAL A 111 4.40 -5.49 -8.41
CA VAL A 111 3.87 -4.21 -7.95
C VAL A 111 3.57 -4.26 -6.47
N LEU A 112 4.04 -3.24 -5.77
CA LEU A 112 3.83 -3.02 -4.35
C LEU A 112 2.88 -1.83 -4.19
N VAL A 113 1.61 -2.08 -3.86
CA VAL A 113 0.61 -1.03 -3.65
C VAL A 113 0.63 -0.58 -2.21
N HIS A 114 0.81 0.72 -1.97
CA HIS A 114 0.87 1.29 -0.61
C HIS A 114 0.05 2.57 -0.50
N ASP A 115 -0.74 2.69 0.56
CA ASP A 115 -1.57 3.88 0.80
C ASP A 115 -0.71 5.12 1.06
N ALA A 116 -0.95 6.23 0.33
CA ALA A 116 -0.28 7.52 0.52
C ALA A 116 -0.36 8.06 1.96
N ALA A 117 -1.36 7.64 2.72
CA ALA A 117 -1.63 8.07 4.07
C ALA A 117 -1.11 7.10 5.17
N ARG A 118 -0.12 6.24 4.87
CA ARG A 118 0.56 5.38 5.85
C ARG A 118 2.04 5.72 5.98
N PRO A 119 2.38 6.80 6.70
CA PRO A 119 3.76 7.30 6.78
C PRO A 119 4.69 6.44 7.64
N CYS A 120 4.13 5.55 8.47
CA CYS A 120 4.86 4.83 9.51
C CYS A 120 5.35 3.43 9.08
N LEU A 121 5.41 3.14 7.77
CA LEU A 121 5.92 1.85 7.28
C LEU A 121 7.35 1.58 7.79
N HIS A 122 7.55 0.46 8.46
CA HIS A 122 8.85 0.06 8.98
C HIS A 122 9.66 -0.71 7.94
N HIS A 123 10.98 -0.52 7.93
CA HIS A 123 11.87 -1.18 6.97
C HIS A 123 11.83 -2.71 7.06
N ASP A 124 11.76 -3.27 8.28
CA ASP A 124 11.71 -4.72 8.47
C ASP A 124 10.40 -5.35 7.96
N ASP A 125 9.27 -4.62 8.08
CA ASP A 125 8.00 -5.07 7.53
C ASP A 125 8.07 -5.13 6.01
N LEU A 126 8.61 -4.08 5.40
CA LEU A 126 8.84 -4.02 3.97
C LEU A 126 9.76 -5.15 3.52
N LYS A 127 10.89 -5.35 4.20
CA LYS A 127 11.84 -6.43 3.91
C LYS A 127 11.18 -7.81 3.96
N ARG A 128 10.36 -8.10 4.99
CA ARG A 128 9.62 -9.38 5.08
C ARG A 128 8.65 -9.57 3.92
N LEU A 129 7.89 -8.53 3.57
CA LEU A 129 6.96 -8.62 2.45
C LEU A 129 7.68 -8.89 1.12
N LEU A 130 8.79 -8.21 0.88
CA LEU A 130 9.57 -8.36 -0.35
C LEU A 130 10.21 -9.75 -0.51
N GLN A 131 10.36 -10.53 0.55
CA GLN A 131 10.82 -11.92 0.48
C GLN A 131 9.88 -12.81 -0.35
N LEU A 132 8.59 -12.46 -0.46
CA LEU A 132 7.62 -13.18 -1.30
C LEU A 132 8.03 -13.23 -2.79
N THR A 133 8.92 -12.34 -3.24
CA THR A 133 9.42 -12.35 -4.62
C THR A 133 10.58 -13.33 -4.84
N GLU A 134 11.14 -13.92 -3.78
CA GLU A 134 12.28 -14.84 -3.87
C GLU A 134 11.86 -16.24 -4.35
N ALA A 135 12.66 -16.85 -5.21
CA ALA A 135 12.31 -18.10 -5.88
C ALA A 135 12.01 -19.26 -4.92
N ASP A 136 12.74 -19.32 -3.81
CA ASP A 136 12.64 -20.40 -2.82
C ASP A 136 11.36 -20.36 -1.98
N VAL A 137 10.73 -19.16 -1.92
CA VAL A 137 9.49 -18.92 -1.17
C VAL A 137 8.25 -19.05 -2.06
N ARG A 138 8.43 -19.15 -3.38
CA ARG A 138 7.33 -19.10 -4.37
C ARG A 138 6.40 -20.31 -4.38
N GLY A 139 6.68 -21.45 -3.79
CA GLY A 139 5.82 -22.63 -3.77
C GLY A 139 4.34 -22.34 -4.03
N ASN A 140 3.48 -22.53 -3.04
CA ASN A 140 2.05 -22.15 -3.08
C ASN A 140 1.77 -20.63 -2.93
N MET A 141 2.81 -19.80 -2.78
CA MET A 141 2.72 -18.35 -2.55
C MET A 141 2.87 -17.52 -3.83
N ALA A 142 2.72 -18.13 -5.01
CA ALA A 142 2.98 -17.49 -6.31
C ALA A 142 2.10 -16.27 -6.61
N CYS A 143 0.98 -16.06 -5.90
CA CYS A 143 0.08 -14.93 -6.12
C CYS A 143 0.47 -13.66 -5.34
N GLY A 144 1.41 -13.71 -4.38
CA GLY A 144 1.79 -12.57 -3.55
C GLY A 144 1.13 -12.54 -2.19
N GLY A 145 1.12 -11.37 -1.53
CA GLY A 145 0.57 -11.23 -0.19
C GLY A 145 0.50 -9.79 0.31
N ILE A 146 0.04 -9.65 1.54
CA ILE A 146 -0.20 -8.35 2.18
C ILE A 146 0.46 -8.27 3.56
N LEU A 147 0.87 -7.08 3.98
CA LEU A 147 1.08 -6.85 5.40
C LEU A 147 -0.26 -6.91 6.13
N ALA A 148 -0.27 -7.59 7.26
CA ALA A 148 -1.45 -7.68 8.11
C ALA A 148 -1.04 -7.78 9.59
N SER A 149 -1.92 -7.40 10.50
CA SER A 149 -1.70 -7.59 11.95
C SER A 149 -2.89 -8.29 12.59
N PRO A 150 -2.67 -9.22 13.53
CA PRO A 150 -3.76 -9.90 14.21
C PRO A 150 -4.65 -8.93 14.97
N VAL A 151 -5.96 -9.17 14.96
CA VAL A 151 -6.90 -8.42 15.79
C VAL A 151 -6.67 -8.77 17.27
N ARG A 152 -6.51 -7.74 18.11
CA ARG A 152 -6.21 -7.90 19.55
C ARG A 152 -7.45 -7.72 20.42
N ASP A 153 -8.32 -6.78 20.06
CA ASP A 153 -9.50 -6.46 20.84
C ASP A 153 -10.70 -7.33 20.47
N THR A 154 -11.69 -7.39 21.36
CA THR A 154 -12.97 -8.05 21.07
C THR A 154 -13.72 -7.26 20.00
N MET A 155 -14.05 -7.90 18.88
CA MET A 155 -14.79 -7.31 17.79
C MET A 155 -16.30 -7.52 17.93
N LYS A 156 -17.06 -6.46 17.67
CA LYS A 156 -18.53 -6.49 17.67
C LYS A 156 -19.06 -6.18 16.29
N ARG A 157 -20.08 -6.90 15.83
CA ARG A 157 -20.90 -6.51 14.70
C ARG A 157 -22.01 -5.58 15.20
N GLY A 158 -22.08 -4.38 14.64
CA GLY A 158 -23.22 -3.48 14.87
C GLY A 158 -24.36 -3.80 13.92
N ARG A 159 -25.59 -3.45 14.30
CA ARG A 159 -26.74 -3.45 13.39
C ARG A 159 -26.72 -2.20 12.53
N VAL A 160 -27.13 -2.36 11.28
CA VAL A 160 -27.32 -1.20 10.38
C VAL A 160 -28.42 -0.31 10.96
N ASP A 161 -28.17 1.00 10.94
CA ASP A 161 -29.09 2.05 11.40
C ASP A 161 -29.44 2.04 12.91
N GLN A 162 -28.72 1.25 13.71
CA GLN A 162 -28.88 1.21 15.16
C GLN A 162 -27.49 1.13 15.83
N GLU A 163 -27.30 1.95 16.88
CA GLU A 163 -26.06 1.90 17.69
C GLU A 163 -26.11 0.76 18.72
N VAL A 164 -26.51 -0.43 18.29
CA VAL A 164 -26.60 -1.63 19.15
C VAL A 164 -25.77 -2.77 18.57
N ILE A 165 -25.31 -3.63 19.48
CA ILE A 165 -24.55 -4.83 19.12
C ILE A 165 -25.51 -5.87 18.52
N ASP A 166 -25.17 -6.40 17.35
CA ASP A 166 -25.81 -7.58 16.79
C ASP A 166 -25.22 -8.85 17.41
N HIS A 167 -23.90 -9.04 17.28
CA HIS A 167 -23.19 -10.17 17.90
C HIS A 167 -21.69 -9.87 18.10
N THR A 168 -21.03 -10.74 18.88
CA THR A 168 -19.57 -10.75 18.99
C THR A 168 -18.98 -11.52 17.81
N VAL A 169 -18.03 -10.91 17.10
CA VAL A 169 -17.29 -11.59 16.03
C VAL A 169 -16.15 -12.39 16.65
N GLU A 170 -16.04 -13.68 16.29
CA GLU A 170 -14.88 -14.48 16.67
C GLU A 170 -13.62 -13.85 16.08
N ARG A 171 -12.63 -13.59 16.93
CA ARG A 171 -11.39 -12.89 16.53
C ARG A 171 -10.23 -13.83 16.26
N GLN A 172 -10.36 -15.11 16.56
CA GLN A 172 -9.37 -16.09 16.20
C GLN A 172 -9.20 -16.05 14.67
N ASP A 173 -7.96 -15.95 14.20
CA ASP A 173 -7.61 -15.85 12.77
C ASP A 173 -8.18 -14.61 12.04
N LEU A 174 -8.63 -13.59 12.79
CA LEU A 174 -9.04 -12.31 12.22
C LEU A 174 -7.88 -11.33 12.19
N TRP A 175 -7.66 -10.69 11.03
CA TRP A 175 -6.53 -9.81 10.78
C TRP A 175 -6.97 -8.44 10.29
N HIS A 176 -6.25 -7.42 10.70
CA HIS A 176 -6.31 -6.10 10.07
C HIS A 176 -5.47 -6.13 8.80
N ALA A 177 -6.09 -5.96 7.63
CA ALA A 177 -5.37 -5.78 6.37
C ALA A 177 -4.66 -4.43 6.38
N LEU A 178 -3.36 -4.46 6.12
CA LEU A 178 -2.50 -3.28 6.01
C LEU A 178 -2.02 -3.15 4.55
N THR A 179 -1.31 -2.06 4.29
CA THR A 179 -0.48 -1.93 3.10
C THR A 179 0.97 -1.67 3.55
N PRO A 180 1.99 -2.05 2.75
CA PRO A 180 1.93 -2.47 1.34
C PRO A 180 1.29 -3.84 1.11
N GLN A 181 0.74 -3.99 -0.10
CA GLN A 181 0.28 -5.26 -0.69
C GLN A 181 1.11 -5.53 -1.94
N LEU A 182 1.65 -6.74 -2.10
CA LEU A 182 2.67 -7.09 -3.09
C LEU A 182 2.20 -8.24 -3.98
N PHE A 183 2.11 -8.01 -5.28
CA PHE A 183 1.60 -8.97 -6.24
C PHE A 183 2.36 -8.93 -7.58
N PRO A 184 2.36 -10.01 -8.38
CA PRO A 184 2.78 -9.92 -9.78
C PRO A 184 1.91 -8.90 -10.53
N LEU A 185 2.55 -7.98 -11.26
CA LEU A 185 1.90 -6.84 -11.91
C LEU A 185 0.72 -7.27 -12.80
N MET A 186 0.95 -8.22 -13.70
CA MET A 186 -0.08 -8.67 -14.65
C MET A 186 -1.24 -9.36 -13.93
N LEU A 187 -0.95 -10.18 -12.92
CA LEU A 187 -1.97 -10.88 -12.16
C LEU A 187 -2.91 -9.89 -11.44
N LEU A 188 -2.34 -8.92 -10.72
CA LEU A 188 -3.16 -7.92 -10.03
C LEU A 188 -3.97 -7.09 -11.03
N ARG A 189 -3.36 -6.63 -12.13
CA ARG A 189 -4.05 -5.85 -13.17
C ARG A 189 -5.25 -6.61 -13.73
N ASP A 190 -5.08 -7.89 -14.07
CA ASP A 190 -6.13 -8.70 -14.68
C ASP A 190 -7.27 -9.00 -13.70
N CYS A 191 -6.92 -9.36 -12.43
CA CYS A 191 -7.93 -9.59 -11.39
C CYS A 191 -8.73 -8.33 -11.07
N LEU A 192 -8.05 -7.19 -10.91
CA LEU A 192 -8.72 -5.92 -10.59
C LEU A 192 -9.59 -5.45 -11.75
N SER A 193 -9.10 -5.52 -13.00
CA SER A 193 -9.87 -5.17 -14.17
C SER A 193 -11.14 -6.03 -14.32
N LYS A 194 -11.02 -7.35 -14.10
CA LYS A 194 -12.16 -8.28 -14.13
C LYS A 194 -13.17 -7.94 -13.04
N ALA A 195 -12.73 -7.74 -11.81
CA ALA A 195 -13.63 -7.43 -10.69
C ALA A 195 -14.41 -6.12 -10.92
N LEU A 196 -13.72 -5.06 -11.37
CA LEU A 196 -14.35 -3.77 -11.67
C LEU A 196 -15.32 -3.86 -12.83
N SER A 197 -15.00 -4.60 -13.91
CA SER A 197 -15.91 -4.81 -15.05
C SER A 197 -17.21 -5.54 -14.65
N GLN A 198 -17.19 -6.29 -13.56
CA GLN A 198 -18.33 -7.01 -13.00
C GLN A 198 -18.97 -6.28 -11.80
N HIS A 199 -18.60 -5.02 -11.57
CA HIS A 199 -19.12 -4.17 -10.50
C HIS A 199 -18.95 -4.76 -9.08
N VAL A 200 -17.90 -5.57 -8.87
CA VAL A 200 -17.58 -6.12 -7.56
C VAL A 200 -16.99 -5.01 -6.68
N ASN A 201 -17.48 -4.91 -5.45
CA ASN A 201 -16.94 -3.96 -4.48
C ASN A 201 -15.55 -4.41 -4.00
N ILE A 202 -14.52 -3.75 -4.47
CA ILE A 202 -13.11 -4.02 -4.12
C ILE A 202 -12.68 -3.07 -3.01
N THR A 203 -12.28 -3.62 -1.88
CA THR A 203 -11.84 -2.85 -0.70
C THR A 203 -10.33 -2.62 -0.68
N ASP A 204 -9.55 -3.59 -1.19
CA ASP A 204 -8.10 -3.55 -1.33
C ASP A 204 -7.65 -4.46 -2.48
N GLU A 205 -6.34 -4.54 -2.75
CA GLU A 205 -5.80 -5.34 -3.85
C GLU A 205 -5.99 -6.84 -3.62
N ALA A 206 -5.87 -7.30 -2.36
CA ALA A 206 -6.07 -8.71 -2.02
C ALA A 206 -7.48 -9.18 -2.38
N SER A 207 -8.52 -8.37 -2.13
CA SER A 207 -9.90 -8.73 -2.42
C SER A 207 -10.17 -8.94 -3.92
N ALA A 208 -9.41 -8.27 -4.80
CA ALA A 208 -9.48 -8.52 -6.24
C ALA A 208 -8.90 -9.89 -6.63
N LEU A 209 -7.82 -10.32 -5.96
CA LEU A 209 -7.25 -11.64 -6.17
C LEU A 209 -8.15 -12.74 -5.60
N GLU A 210 -8.71 -12.52 -4.39
CA GLU A 210 -9.68 -13.43 -3.76
C GLU A 210 -10.89 -13.68 -4.67
N TYR A 211 -11.41 -12.61 -5.27
CA TYR A 211 -12.50 -12.70 -6.25
C TYR A 211 -12.14 -13.58 -7.47
N CYS A 212 -10.87 -13.60 -7.85
CA CYS A 212 -10.35 -14.46 -8.92
C CYS A 212 -9.96 -15.87 -8.42
N GLY A 213 -10.18 -16.21 -7.16
CA GLY A 213 -9.92 -17.54 -6.59
C GLY A 213 -8.48 -17.74 -6.08
N TYR A 214 -7.68 -16.67 -5.99
CA TYR A 214 -6.34 -16.73 -5.40
C TYR A 214 -6.39 -16.57 -3.88
N GLN A 215 -5.32 -16.99 -3.19
CA GLN A 215 -5.18 -16.90 -1.74
C GLN A 215 -3.90 -16.14 -1.39
N PRO A 216 -3.95 -14.79 -1.28
CA PRO A 216 -2.80 -13.99 -0.86
C PRO A 216 -2.29 -14.36 0.52
N VAL A 217 -0.97 -14.26 0.72
CA VAL A 217 -0.31 -14.58 1.99
C VAL A 217 -0.44 -13.42 2.97
N LEU A 218 -0.74 -13.73 4.24
CA LEU A 218 -0.67 -12.78 5.35
C LEU A 218 0.76 -12.71 5.88
N VAL A 219 1.42 -11.58 5.71
CA VAL A 219 2.74 -11.29 6.27
C VAL A 219 2.56 -10.43 7.52
N ASN A 220 3.05 -10.91 8.66
CA ASN A 220 2.89 -10.20 9.92
C ASN A 220 3.61 -8.85 9.89
N GLY A 221 2.83 -7.77 10.01
CA GLY A 221 3.28 -6.38 10.06
C GLY A 221 3.00 -5.74 11.42
N ARG A 222 3.68 -4.63 11.66
CA ARG A 222 3.55 -3.87 12.92
C ARG A 222 2.21 -3.12 12.95
N SER A 223 1.61 -3.05 14.13
CA SER A 223 0.37 -2.30 14.37
C SER A 223 0.55 -0.77 14.34
N ASP A 224 1.79 -0.28 14.41
CA ASP A 224 2.12 1.15 14.28
C ASP A 224 2.20 1.64 12.82
N ASN A 225 2.04 0.76 11.82
CA ASN A 225 1.84 1.13 10.42
C ASN A 225 0.41 1.66 10.21
N ILE A 226 0.06 2.72 10.93
CA ILE A 226 -1.27 3.30 10.95
C ILE A 226 -1.60 4.05 9.65
N LYS A 227 -2.89 4.12 9.34
CA LYS A 227 -3.43 4.95 8.26
C LYS A 227 -3.98 6.24 8.84
N VAL A 228 -3.42 7.37 8.44
CA VAL A 228 -3.97 8.70 8.80
C VAL A 228 -5.32 8.87 8.13
N THR A 229 -6.37 8.88 8.94
CA THR A 229 -7.78 8.97 8.49
C THR A 229 -8.56 10.05 9.21
N ARG A 230 -8.14 10.42 10.42
CA ARG A 230 -8.74 11.42 11.29
C ARG A 230 -7.67 12.37 11.83
N PRO A 231 -8.03 13.57 12.31
CA PRO A 231 -7.07 14.54 12.86
C PRO A 231 -6.20 13.99 13.99
N GLU A 232 -6.76 13.17 14.88
CA GLU A 232 -6.04 12.55 15.99
C GLU A 232 -4.94 11.57 15.55
N ASP A 233 -5.06 10.98 14.36
CA ASP A 233 -4.06 10.07 13.81
C ASP A 233 -2.74 10.78 13.49
N LEU A 234 -2.76 12.12 13.26
CA LEU A 234 -1.55 12.90 12.96
C LEU A 234 -0.57 12.89 14.14
N ALA A 235 -1.06 13.17 15.34
CA ALA A 235 -0.23 13.16 16.55
C ALA A 235 0.35 11.78 16.84
N LEU A 236 -0.44 10.73 16.60
CA LEU A 236 -0.01 9.35 16.76
C LEU A 236 1.05 8.98 15.71
N ALA A 237 0.86 9.39 14.45
CA ALA A 237 1.85 9.19 13.38
C ALA A 237 3.17 9.92 13.69
N GLU A 238 3.12 11.16 14.19
CA GLU A 238 4.31 11.92 14.59
C GLU A 238 5.08 11.21 15.70
N PHE A 239 4.38 10.69 16.71
CA PHE A 239 4.99 9.89 17.76
C PHE A 239 5.72 8.66 17.23
N TYR A 240 5.09 7.88 16.33
CA TYR A 240 5.71 6.69 15.75
C TYR A 240 6.90 7.02 14.85
N LEU A 241 6.80 8.07 14.03
CA LEU A 241 7.90 8.54 13.18
C LEU A 241 9.10 8.99 14.02
N SER A 242 8.87 9.71 15.13
CA SER A 242 9.96 10.17 16.01
C SER A 242 10.73 9.01 16.65
N ARG A 243 10.04 7.92 16.99
CA ARG A 243 10.68 6.69 17.50
C ARG A 243 11.47 5.98 16.41
N LYS A 244 10.89 5.82 15.22
CA LYS A 244 11.55 5.19 14.08
C LYS A 244 12.87 5.87 13.73
N TYR A 245 12.89 7.21 13.70
CA TYR A 245 14.13 7.96 13.42
C TYR A 245 15.19 7.78 14.51
N LYS A 246 14.81 7.67 15.77
CA LYS A 246 15.75 7.38 16.89
C LYS A 246 16.35 5.98 16.76
N GLU A 247 15.54 4.98 16.42
CA GLU A 247 15.98 3.58 16.23
C GLU A 247 16.95 3.43 15.02
N GLN A 248 16.82 4.26 13.98
CA GLN A 248 17.72 4.28 12.83
C GLN A 248 19.04 5.03 13.08
N ALA A 249 19.08 5.89 14.08
CA ALA A 249 20.27 6.69 14.44
C ALA A 249 21.13 6.01 15.53
N SER A 250 20.69 4.89 16.10
CA SER A 250 21.37 4.08 17.12
C SER A 250 22.07 2.88 16.51
#